data_2063e3c39deb85cfe273d535ef8fe048
#
_entry.id   2063e3c39deb85cfe273d535ef8fe048
#
_cell.length_a   1.000
_cell.length_b   1.000
_cell.length_c   1.000
_cell.angle_alpha   90.00
_cell.angle_beta   90.00
_cell.angle_gamma   90.00
#
_symmetry.space_group_name_H-M   'P 1'
#
loop_
_entity.id
_entity.type
_entity.pdbx_description
1 polymer ?
#
loop_
_entity_poly.entity_id
_entity_poly.type
_entity_poly.pdbx_seq_one_letter_code
_entity_poly.pdbx_strand_id
1 'polypeptide(L)'
;MPRLILASVLFLATNLPAFAFDASDRNTILQEAAGFERAVQHKNYDVFFDTVPPRMMRALAAQSHLGVDALESQMETQIDKAMAPVVIDSFDMDVSAMQSGHTKAGRAFATIPTISVIEIPGRGTLRRTDTTLALQDNAEWYLIRLDSPAQLALLRKTYPDFRAITFPKDTEEALQ
;
A
#
# COMPACT_ATOMS: atom_id res chain seq x y z
N MET A 1 -45.42 -25.41 47.63
CA MET A 1 -44.06 -24.81 47.64
C MET A 1 -43.45 -25.01 46.27
N PRO A 2 -43.43 -24.00 45.38
CA PRO A 2 -42.80 -24.13 44.06
C PRO A 2 -41.31 -23.77 44.15
N ARG A 3 -40.48 -24.68 43.65
CA ARG A 3 -39.03 -24.49 43.50
C ARG A 3 -38.74 -23.64 42.27
N LEU A 4 -38.23 -22.42 42.45
CA LEU A 4 -37.65 -21.60 41.40
C LEU A 4 -36.31 -22.23 40.98
N ILE A 5 -36.21 -22.65 39.71
CA ILE A 5 -34.96 -23.02 39.09
C ILE A 5 -34.42 -21.75 38.41
N LEU A 6 -33.35 -21.19 38.99
CA LEU A 6 -32.63 -20.05 38.42
C LEU A 6 -31.69 -20.58 37.35
N ALA A 7 -32.04 -20.41 36.08
CA ALA A 7 -31.17 -20.74 34.96
C ALA A 7 -30.13 -19.59 34.76
N SER A 8 -28.92 -19.80 35.20
CA SER A 8 -27.80 -18.89 34.92
C SER A 8 -27.38 -19.06 33.46
N VAL A 9 -27.70 -18.05 32.64
CA VAL A 9 -27.17 -17.96 31.26
C VAL A 9 -25.74 -17.42 31.33
N LEU A 10 -24.79 -18.31 31.10
CA LEU A 10 -23.38 -17.96 31.00
C LEU A 10 -23.12 -17.34 29.61
N PHE A 11 -22.99 -16.00 29.54
CA PHE A 11 -22.56 -15.30 28.33
C PHE A 11 -21.07 -15.59 28.10
N LEU A 12 -20.76 -16.50 27.17
CA LEU A 12 -19.40 -16.64 26.64
C LEU A 12 -19.17 -15.42 25.73
N ALA A 13 -18.46 -14.43 26.26
CA ALA A 13 -17.89 -13.37 25.44
C ALA A 13 -16.78 -13.99 24.58
N THR A 14 -17.06 -14.25 23.30
CA THR A 14 -16.02 -14.61 22.33
C THR A 14 -15.18 -13.37 22.07
N ASN A 15 -14.03 -13.28 22.75
CA ASN A 15 -12.98 -12.35 22.39
C ASN A 15 -12.45 -12.78 21.01
N LEU A 16 -12.95 -12.17 19.92
CA LEU A 16 -12.28 -12.22 18.64
C LEU A 16 -10.93 -11.53 18.84
N PRO A 17 -9.80 -12.18 18.49
CA PRO A 17 -8.52 -11.51 18.51
C PRO A 17 -8.62 -10.30 17.57
N ALA A 18 -8.59 -9.10 18.12
CA ALA A 18 -8.25 -7.93 17.35
C ALA A 18 -6.82 -8.18 16.85
N PHE A 19 -6.63 -8.35 15.56
CA PHE A 19 -5.29 -8.39 14.96
C PHE A 19 -4.67 -7.02 15.22
N ALA A 20 -3.97 -6.89 16.32
CA ALA A 20 -3.22 -5.69 16.64
C ALA A 20 -1.95 -5.70 15.77
N PHE A 21 -1.68 -4.56 15.12
CA PHE A 21 -0.40 -4.33 14.45
C PHE A 21 0.74 -4.57 15.44
N ASP A 22 1.60 -5.54 15.18
CA ASP A 22 2.63 -5.98 16.11
C ASP A 22 4.06 -5.79 15.57
N ALA A 23 5.05 -6.24 16.34
CA ALA A 23 6.46 -6.14 15.96
C ALA A 23 6.80 -7.04 14.74
N SER A 24 6.08 -8.14 14.53
CA SER A 24 6.24 -9.01 13.37
C SER A 24 5.76 -8.31 12.11
N ASP A 25 4.59 -7.67 12.18
CA ASP A 25 4.04 -6.86 11.08
C ASP A 25 5.01 -5.75 10.67
N ARG A 26 5.54 -5.04 11.69
CA ARG A 26 6.54 -3.99 11.45
C ARG A 26 7.78 -4.53 10.75
N ASN A 27 8.32 -5.67 11.20
CA ASN A 27 9.49 -6.29 10.59
C ASN A 27 9.22 -6.75 9.16
N THR A 28 8.05 -7.29 8.88
CA THR A 28 7.65 -7.67 7.51
C THR A 28 7.61 -6.44 6.61
N ILE A 29 6.95 -5.37 7.04
CA ILE A 29 6.88 -4.13 6.26
C ILE A 29 8.29 -3.52 6.04
N LEU A 30 9.18 -3.57 7.03
CA LEU A 30 10.58 -3.15 6.87
C LEU A 30 11.30 -3.93 5.78
N GLN A 31 11.10 -5.24 5.71
CA GLN A 31 11.72 -6.10 4.68
C GLN A 31 11.16 -5.81 3.28
N GLU A 32 9.83 -5.65 3.18
CA GLU A 32 9.16 -5.30 1.93
C GLU A 32 9.60 -3.91 1.43
N ALA A 33 9.66 -2.91 2.31
CA ALA A 33 10.13 -1.57 1.96
C ALA A 33 11.58 -1.59 1.46
N ALA A 34 12.49 -2.28 2.17
CA ALA A 34 13.88 -2.42 1.74
C ALA A 34 14.02 -3.19 0.41
N GLY A 35 13.13 -4.16 0.15
CA GLY A 35 13.04 -4.86 -1.15
C GLY A 35 12.64 -3.90 -2.27
N PHE A 36 11.60 -3.11 -2.03
CA PHE A 36 11.09 -2.12 -2.96
C PHE A 36 12.14 -1.04 -3.30
N GLU A 37 12.81 -0.49 -2.28
CA GLU A 37 13.89 0.50 -2.49
C GLU A 37 15.01 -0.06 -3.35
N ARG A 38 15.46 -1.29 -3.10
CA ARG A 38 16.47 -1.94 -3.94
C ARG A 38 15.98 -2.11 -5.38
N ALA A 39 14.72 -2.48 -5.58
CA ALA A 39 14.13 -2.61 -6.91
C ALA A 39 14.15 -1.28 -7.68
N VAL A 40 13.77 -0.18 -7.00
CA VAL A 40 13.85 1.18 -7.58
C VAL A 40 15.28 1.55 -7.97
N GLN A 41 16.25 1.33 -7.06
CA GLN A 41 17.68 1.64 -7.30
C GLN A 41 18.27 0.86 -8.48
N HIS A 42 17.82 -0.37 -8.69
CA HIS A 42 18.29 -1.23 -9.78
C HIS A 42 17.42 -1.15 -11.05
N LYS A 43 16.40 -0.28 -11.05
CA LYS A 43 15.40 -0.16 -12.13
C LYS A 43 14.71 -1.49 -12.45
N ASN A 44 14.56 -2.36 -11.44
CA ASN A 44 13.83 -3.62 -11.55
C ASN A 44 12.36 -3.38 -11.22
N TYR A 45 11.59 -2.96 -12.23
CA TYR A 45 10.19 -2.56 -12.05
C TYR A 45 9.21 -3.74 -12.01
N ASP A 46 9.62 -4.96 -12.37
CA ASP A 46 8.79 -6.17 -12.28
C ASP A 46 8.33 -6.43 -10.85
N VAL A 47 9.21 -6.16 -9.86
CA VAL A 47 8.91 -6.30 -8.43
C VAL A 47 7.71 -5.43 -8.00
N PHE A 48 7.41 -4.35 -8.73
CA PHE A 48 6.29 -3.48 -8.37
C PHE A 48 4.93 -4.18 -8.48
N PHE A 49 4.79 -5.15 -9.39
CA PHE A 49 3.55 -5.91 -9.53
C PHE A 49 3.33 -6.84 -8.35
N ASP A 50 4.40 -7.42 -7.80
CA ASP A 50 4.35 -8.30 -6.63
C ASP A 50 3.95 -7.53 -5.36
N THR A 51 4.21 -6.22 -5.32
CA THR A 51 3.85 -5.38 -4.16
C THR A 51 2.40 -4.92 -4.18
N VAL A 52 1.69 -5.06 -5.30
CA VAL A 52 0.29 -4.68 -5.42
C VAL A 52 -0.61 -5.87 -5.06
N PRO A 53 -1.62 -5.69 -4.18
CA PRO A 53 -2.51 -6.79 -3.83
C PRO A 53 -3.18 -7.43 -5.06
N PRO A 54 -3.23 -8.77 -5.17
CA PRO A 54 -3.84 -9.45 -6.31
C PRO A 54 -5.30 -9.04 -6.56
N ARG A 55 -6.02 -8.62 -5.52
CA ARG A 55 -7.37 -8.07 -5.65
C ARG A 55 -7.39 -6.75 -6.42
N MET A 56 -6.40 -5.87 -6.20
CA MET A 56 -6.29 -4.62 -6.97
C MET A 56 -5.88 -4.88 -8.41
N MET A 57 -4.93 -5.80 -8.66
CA MET A 57 -4.52 -6.19 -10.00
C MET A 57 -5.71 -6.74 -10.80
N ARG A 58 -6.51 -7.64 -10.21
CA ARG A 58 -7.74 -8.14 -10.85
C ARG A 58 -8.77 -7.03 -11.11
N ALA A 59 -8.93 -6.09 -10.18
CA ALA A 59 -9.86 -4.97 -10.37
C ALA A 59 -9.42 -4.04 -11.50
N LEU A 60 -8.12 -3.80 -11.64
CA LEU A 60 -7.53 -3.00 -12.72
C LEU A 60 -7.64 -3.72 -14.06
N ALA A 61 -7.33 -5.01 -14.11
CA ALA A 61 -7.46 -5.84 -15.31
C ALA A 61 -8.90 -5.85 -15.83
N ALA A 62 -9.87 -6.02 -14.94
CA ALA A 62 -11.29 -5.95 -15.30
C ALA A 62 -11.71 -4.57 -15.85
N GLN A 63 -11.16 -3.47 -15.33
CA GLN A 63 -11.42 -2.12 -15.86
C GLN A 63 -10.82 -1.91 -17.26
N SER A 64 -9.68 -2.53 -17.52
CA SER A 64 -8.97 -2.46 -18.79
C SER A 64 -9.46 -3.49 -19.81
N HIS A 65 -10.42 -4.34 -19.45
CA HIS A 65 -10.89 -5.48 -20.24
C HIS A 65 -9.78 -6.45 -20.66
N LEU A 66 -8.77 -6.62 -19.78
CA LEU A 66 -7.60 -7.49 -19.98
C LEU A 66 -7.59 -8.64 -18.96
N GLY A 67 -6.83 -9.69 -19.26
CA GLY A 67 -6.34 -10.62 -18.23
C GLY A 67 -5.24 -9.96 -17.40
N VAL A 68 -4.96 -10.52 -16.21
CA VAL A 68 -3.92 -9.96 -15.33
C VAL A 68 -2.55 -9.97 -16.00
N ASP A 69 -2.14 -11.10 -16.59
CA ASP A 69 -0.84 -11.24 -17.26
C ASP A 69 -0.67 -10.26 -18.43
N ALA A 70 -1.73 -10.04 -19.22
CA ALA A 70 -1.72 -9.08 -20.32
C ALA A 70 -1.63 -7.63 -19.80
N LEU A 71 -2.29 -7.33 -18.69
CA LEU A 71 -2.20 -6.03 -18.02
C LEU A 71 -0.77 -5.79 -17.52
N GLU A 72 -0.18 -6.75 -16.82
CA GLU A 72 1.19 -6.66 -16.28
C GLU A 72 2.19 -6.38 -17.41
N SER A 73 2.17 -7.16 -18.48
CA SER A 73 3.05 -6.95 -19.65
C SER A 73 2.87 -5.58 -20.30
N GLN A 74 1.63 -5.08 -20.33
CA GLN A 74 1.37 -3.73 -20.85
C GLN A 74 1.90 -2.66 -19.92
N MET A 75 1.71 -2.82 -18.60
CA MET A 75 2.20 -1.88 -17.59
C MET A 75 3.72 -1.85 -17.55
N GLU A 76 4.39 -3.00 -17.59
CA GLU A 76 5.84 -3.13 -17.68
C GLU A 76 6.39 -2.29 -18.84
N THR A 77 5.87 -2.52 -20.06
CA THR A 77 6.26 -1.74 -21.24
C THR A 77 6.06 -0.24 -21.06
N GLN A 78 4.98 0.17 -20.39
CA GLN A 78 4.68 1.59 -20.14
C GLN A 78 5.62 2.18 -19.09
N ILE A 79 5.90 1.44 -18.01
CA ILE A 79 6.82 1.86 -16.95
C ILE A 79 8.23 2.02 -17.52
N ASP A 80 8.73 1.04 -18.23
CA ASP A 80 10.06 1.10 -18.86
C ASP A 80 10.22 2.33 -19.75
N LYS A 81 9.22 2.55 -20.61
CA LYS A 81 9.21 3.73 -21.51
C LYS A 81 9.16 5.05 -20.74
N ALA A 82 8.36 5.11 -19.67
CA ALA A 82 8.21 6.32 -18.87
C ALA A 82 9.44 6.60 -18.02
N MET A 83 10.08 5.54 -17.49
CA MET A 83 11.23 5.64 -16.61
C MET A 83 12.58 5.70 -17.35
N ALA A 84 12.63 5.33 -18.63
CA ALA A 84 13.87 5.37 -19.41
C ALA A 84 14.59 6.73 -19.37
N PRO A 85 13.92 7.89 -19.52
CA PRO A 85 14.57 9.20 -19.46
C PRO A 85 14.73 9.74 -18.02
N VAL A 86 14.21 9.07 -17.00
CA VAL A 86 14.21 9.54 -15.62
C VAL A 86 15.46 9.07 -14.90
N VAL A 87 16.18 9.99 -14.24
CA VAL A 87 17.24 9.65 -13.30
C VAL A 87 16.66 9.70 -11.89
N ILE A 88 16.83 8.63 -11.13
CA ILE A 88 16.45 8.55 -9.72
C ILE A 88 17.72 8.78 -8.91
N ASP A 89 17.84 9.95 -8.30
CA ASP A 89 18.99 10.31 -7.47
C ASP A 89 18.88 9.68 -6.08
N SER A 90 17.67 9.66 -5.53
CA SER A 90 17.38 8.97 -4.28
C SER A 90 15.92 8.52 -4.21
N PHE A 91 15.69 7.44 -3.49
CA PHE A 91 14.37 6.94 -3.13
C PHE A 91 14.45 6.35 -1.73
N ASP A 92 13.62 6.82 -0.83
CA ASP A 92 13.63 6.45 0.59
C ASP A 92 12.20 6.31 1.12
N MET A 93 11.97 5.21 1.81
CA MET A 93 10.72 4.92 2.51
C MET A 93 10.96 5.03 4.02
N ASP A 94 10.62 6.16 4.64
CA ASP A 94 10.86 6.39 6.06
C ASP A 94 9.97 5.49 6.95
N VAL A 95 10.40 4.24 7.09
CA VAL A 95 9.71 3.26 7.94
C VAL A 95 9.80 3.64 9.43
N SER A 96 10.76 4.50 9.82
CA SER A 96 10.86 4.98 11.20
C SER A 96 9.69 5.89 11.57
N ALA A 97 9.20 6.66 10.60
CA ALA A 97 8.03 7.55 10.72
C ALA A 97 6.71 6.87 10.33
N MET A 98 6.72 5.55 10.09
CA MET A 98 5.52 4.78 9.76
C MET A 98 4.44 4.91 10.82
N GLN A 99 3.20 5.17 10.39
CA GLN A 99 2.02 5.25 11.25
C GLN A 99 1.09 4.08 10.94
N SER A 100 0.87 3.22 11.92
CA SER A 100 -0.02 2.07 11.80
C SER A 100 -1.44 2.38 12.27
N GLY A 101 -2.42 1.65 11.73
CA GLY A 101 -3.81 1.79 12.09
C GLY A 101 -4.65 0.61 11.63
N HIS A 102 -5.95 0.69 11.90
CA HIS A 102 -6.94 -0.28 11.43
C HIS A 102 -8.11 0.45 10.77
N THR A 103 -8.59 -0.11 9.69
CA THR A 103 -9.87 0.34 9.11
C THR A 103 -11.02 -0.03 10.06
N LYS A 104 -12.22 0.54 9.84
CA LYS A 104 -13.42 0.15 10.61
C LYS A 104 -13.79 -1.33 10.47
N ALA A 105 -13.34 -1.98 9.41
CA ALA A 105 -13.53 -3.41 9.18
C ALA A 105 -12.44 -4.28 9.84
N GLY A 106 -11.50 -3.67 10.57
CA GLY A 106 -10.42 -4.38 11.28
C GLY A 106 -9.19 -4.70 10.42
N ARG A 107 -9.12 -4.24 9.16
CA ARG A 107 -7.94 -4.43 8.31
C ARG A 107 -6.77 -3.62 8.86
N ALA A 108 -5.64 -4.28 9.12
CA ALA A 108 -4.41 -3.60 9.48
C ALA A 108 -3.81 -2.86 8.28
N PHE A 109 -3.27 -1.68 8.52
CA PHE A 109 -2.53 -0.91 7.53
C PHE A 109 -1.47 -0.04 8.20
N ALA A 110 -0.53 0.46 7.42
CA ALA A 110 0.37 1.52 7.83
C ALA A 110 0.59 2.50 6.68
N THR A 111 0.87 3.75 7.01
CA THR A 111 1.30 4.79 6.06
C THR A 111 2.78 5.07 6.27
N ILE A 112 3.55 5.07 5.20
CA ILE A 112 5.00 5.26 5.19
C ILE A 112 5.29 6.51 4.38
N PRO A 113 5.85 7.58 4.95
CA PRO A 113 6.35 8.71 4.18
C PRO A 113 7.41 8.22 3.19
N THR A 114 7.25 8.58 1.92
CA THR A 114 8.16 8.17 0.86
C THR A 114 8.71 9.41 0.17
N ILE A 115 10.02 9.54 0.11
CA ILE A 115 10.70 10.68 -0.47
C ILE A 115 11.49 10.19 -1.68
N SER A 116 11.35 10.87 -2.80
CA SER A 116 12.15 10.64 -4.00
C SER A 116 12.75 11.93 -4.51
N VAL A 117 13.99 11.86 -4.97
CA VAL A 117 14.64 12.93 -5.76
C VAL A 117 14.86 12.37 -7.14
N ILE A 118 14.28 13.00 -8.13
CA ILE A 118 14.28 12.54 -9.52
C ILE A 118 14.65 13.68 -10.46
N GLU A 119 15.43 13.39 -11.47
CA GLU A 119 15.67 14.31 -12.58
C GLU A 119 14.83 13.92 -13.77
N ILE A 120 14.03 14.85 -14.27
CA ILE A 120 13.14 14.66 -15.41
C ILE A 120 13.55 15.60 -16.55
N PRO A 121 13.79 15.11 -17.76
CA PRO A 121 14.14 15.96 -18.90
C PRO A 121 13.10 17.08 -19.11
N GLY A 122 13.60 18.31 -19.18
CA GLY A 122 12.74 19.50 -19.38
C GLY A 122 12.03 20.02 -18.13
N ARG A 123 12.11 19.30 -16.99
CA ARG A 123 11.56 19.75 -15.69
C ARG A 123 12.64 20.00 -14.62
N GLY A 124 13.87 19.49 -14.83
CA GLY A 124 14.94 19.52 -13.86
C GLY A 124 14.78 18.52 -12.73
N THR A 125 15.48 18.79 -11.63
CA THR A 125 15.45 17.92 -10.44
C THR A 125 14.29 18.28 -9.53
N LEU A 126 13.52 17.27 -9.16
CA LEU A 126 12.32 17.40 -8.32
C LEU A 126 12.46 16.53 -7.07
N ARG A 127 12.14 17.10 -5.92
CA ARG A 127 11.90 16.35 -4.70
C ARG A 127 10.41 16.11 -4.56
N ARG A 128 10.01 14.86 -4.44
CA ARG A 128 8.62 14.47 -4.20
C ARG A 128 8.53 13.81 -2.84
N THR A 129 7.47 14.16 -2.11
CA THR A 129 7.08 13.45 -0.90
C THR A 129 5.67 12.94 -1.11
N ASP A 130 5.51 11.64 -1.06
CA ASP A 130 4.23 10.95 -1.19
C ASP A 130 4.04 9.92 -0.07
N THR A 131 2.95 9.19 -0.11
CA THR A 131 2.63 8.18 0.89
C THR A 131 2.61 6.81 0.26
N THR A 132 3.41 5.89 0.79
CA THR A 132 3.24 4.46 0.52
C THR A 132 2.33 3.86 1.60
N LEU A 133 1.28 3.20 1.17
CA LEU A 133 0.37 2.44 2.02
C LEU A 133 0.85 1.00 2.10
N ALA A 134 1.22 0.53 3.29
CA ALA A 134 1.27 -0.89 3.59
C ALA A 134 -0.12 -1.33 4.04
N LEU A 135 -0.72 -2.31 3.36
CA LEU A 135 -1.99 -2.89 3.77
C LEU A 135 -1.90 -4.41 3.87
N GLN A 136 -2.60 -4.97 4.84
CA GLN A 136 -2.71 -6.42 4.99
C GLN A 136 -3.93 -6.95 4.22
N ASP A 137 -3.72 -7.93 3.33
CA ASP A 137 -4.79 -8.69 2.67
C ASP A 137 -4.48 -10.19 2.73
N ASN A 138 -5.40 -11.00 3.24
CA ASN A 138 -5.22 -12.45 3.46
C ASN A 138 -3.95 -12.80 4.27
N ALA A 139 -3.64 -12.04 5.31
CA ALA A 139 -2.46 -12.19 6.16
C ALA A 139 -1.11 -11.87 5.49
N GLU A 140 -1.11 -11.37 4.28
CA GLU A 140 0.07 -10.89 3.55
C GLU A 140 0.11 -9.36 3.52
N TRP A 141 1.31 -8.79 3.55
CA TRP A 141 1.52 -7.34 3.47
C TRP A 141 1.87 -6.94 2.04
N TYR A 142 1.25 -5.85 1.59
CA TYR A 142 1.44 -5.28 0.26
C TYR A 142 1.76 -3.80 0.37
N LEU A 143 2.56 -3.29 -0.57
CA LEU A 143 2.93 -1.88 -0.64
C LEU A 143 2.27 -1.20 -1.84
N ILE A 144 1.53 -0.13 -1.61
CA ILE A 144 0.85 0.63 -2.65
C ILE A 144 1.29 2.08 -2.54
N ARG A 145 1.92 2.60 -3.55
CA ARG A 145 2.16 4.04 -3.64
C ARG A 145 0.84 4.75 -3.91
N LEU A 146 0.57 5.80 -3.16
CA LEU A 146 -0.64 6.63 -3.31
C LEU A 146 -0.26 7.98 -3.97
N ASP A 147 0.44 7.93 -5.10
CA ASP A 147 0.99 9.09 -5.79
C ASP A 147 0.05 9.66 -6.87
N SER A 148 -1.18 9.15 -6.95
CA SER A 148 -2.18 9.68 -7.88
C SER A 148 -3.62 9.50 -7.39
N PRO A 149 -4.54 10.40 -7.79
CA PRO A 149 -5.97 10.25 -7.51
C PRO A 149 -6.57 8.95 -8.06
N ALA A 150 -6.03 8.43 -9.18
CA ALA A 150 -6.51 7.19 -9.80
C ALA A 150 -6.20 5.97 -8.93
N GLN A 151 -5.00 5.90 -8.36
CA GLN A 151 -4.62 4.83 -7.43
C GLN A 151 -5.47 4.87 -6.16
N LEU A 152 -5.69 6.04 -5.59
CA LEU A 152 -6.56 6.21 -4.42
C LEU A 152 -8.01 5.80 -4.73
N ALA A 153 -8.52 6.13 -5.92
CA ALA A 153 -9.86 5.71 -6.36
C ALA A 153 -9.94 4.18 -6.51
N LEU A 154 -8.92 3.55 -7.11
CA LEU A 154 -8.83 2.10 -7.25
C LEU A 154 -8.75 1.42 -5.88
N LEU A 155 -7.92 1.91 -4.97
CA LEU A 155 -7.84 1.41 -3.59
C LEU A 155 -9.23 1.44 -2.93
N ARG A 156 -9.92 2.58 -2.93
CA ARG A 156 -11.23 2.75 -2.29
C ARG A 156 -12.35 1.97 -2.96
N LYS A 157 -12.22 1.65 -4.24
CA LYS A 157 -13.15 0.77 -4.97
C LYS A 157 -12.92 -0.68 -4.57
N THR A 158 -11.66 -1.12 -4.48
CA THR A 158 -11.29 -2.51 -4.19
C THR A 158 -11.43 -2.83 -2.70
N TYR A 159 -11.09 -1.86 -1.84
CA TYR A 159 -11.17 -1.93 -0.39
C TYR A 159 -12.04 -0.78 0.15
N PRO A 160 -13.37 -0.94 0.17
CA PRO A 160 -14.30 0.13 0.61
C PRO A 160 -14.09 0.62 2.04
N ASP A 161 -13.44 -0.19 2.87
CA ASP A 161 -13.07 0.13 4.24
C ASP A 161 -12.04 1.28 4.35
N PHE A 162 -11.31 1.60 3.25
CA PHE A 162 -10.43 2.76 3.16
C PHE A 162 -11.14 4.08 2.78
N ARG A 163 -12.45 4.08 2.53
CA ARG A 163 -13.16 5.32 2.14
C ARG A 163 -13.13 6.40 3.21
N ALA A 164 -13.13 6.00 4.49
CA ALA A 164 -13.08 6.92 5.62
C ALA A 164 -11.65 7.29 6.05
N ILE A 165 -10.62 6.69 5.44
CA ILE A 165 -9.23 6.98 5.77
C ILE A 165 -8.78 8.19 4.97
N THR A 166 -8.19 9.16 5.67
CA THR A 166 -7.54 10.32 5.06
C THR A 166 -6.03 10.06 5.00
N PHE A 167 -5.47 10.23 3.82
CA PHE A 167 -4.02 10.12 3.61
C PHE A 167 -3.37 11.51 3.55
N PRO A 168 -2.09 11.64 3.91
CA PRO A 168 -1.32 12.86 3.69
C PRO A 168 -1.39 13.29 2.21
N LYS A 169 -1.26 14.58 1.97
CA LYS A 169 -1.17 15.10 0.60
C LYS A 169 0.26 15.00 0.10
N ASP A 170 0.38 14.62 -1.18
CA ASP A 170 1.66 14.65 -1.85
C ASP A 170 2.15 16.07 -2.02
N THR A 171 3.47 16.25 -2.00
CA THR A 171 4.13 17.52 -2.28
C THR A 171 5.22 17.31 -3.32
N GLU A 172 5.45 18.33 -4.14
CA GLU A 172 6.52 18.36 -5.13
C GLU A 172 7.24 19.73 -5.04
N GLU A 173 8.54 19.68 -4.98
CA GLU A 173 9.43 20.84 -4.90
C GLU A 173 10.52 20.74 -5.96
N ALA A 174 10.73 21.82 -6.72
CA ALA A 174 11.86 21.92 -7.65
C ALA A 174 13.15 22.22 -6.88
N LEU A 175 14.17 21.43 -7.09
CA LEU A 175 15.50 21.66 -6.54
C LEU A 175 16.32 22.47 -7.57
N GLN A 176 17.01 23.50 -7.07
CA GLN A 176 17.87 24.37 -7.88
C GLN A 176 19.25 23.79 -8.05
#